data_e32fafcfd82b64275b629def79840480
#
_entry.id   e32fafcfd82b64275b629def79840480
#
_cell.length_a   1.000
_cell.length_b   1.000
_cell.length_c   1.000
_cell.angle_alpha   90.00
_cell.angle_beta   90.00
_cell.angle_gamma   90.00
#
_symmetry.space_group_name_H-M   'P 1'
#
loop_
_entity.id
_entity.type
_entity.pdbx_description
1 polymer ?
#
loop_
_entity_poly.entity_id
_entity_poly.type
_entity_poly.pdbx_seq_one_letter_code
_entity_poly.pdbx_strand_id
1 'polypeptide(L)'
;LGGIFIVSGLILLMNYNHPYTFKAQKAVISIPVVPQVTGVVIEVTDKKNTLIKKGEVLFRLDPTRYQARVDRLMADIVTAEHKQRALGAELDEMAANTQQAKATRDKFAKEYQRYARGSQAKVNPFSERDIDVARQNYLAQEASVKSSAAEQKQIQSQLDSLVLGEHSQIASLKAQLAEAKYNLEQTIVRAPSDGY
;
A
#
# COMPACT_ATOMS: atom_id res chain seq x y z
N LEU A 1 -53.08 61.13 -53.82
CA LEU A 1 -51.64 60.81 -53.80
C LEU A 1 -51.04 61.05 -52.39
N GLY A 2 -51.41 62.11 -51.64
CA GLY A 2 -50.86 62.40 -50.28
C GLY A 2 -51.08 61.32 -49.24
N GLY A 3 -52.25 60.58 -49.22
CA GLY A 3 -52.57 59.58 -48.31
C GLY A 3 -51.65 58.30 -48.41
N ILE A 4 -51.21 57.96 -49.62
CA ILE A 4 -50.33 56.83 -49.85
C ILE A 4 -48.91 57.06 -49.25
N PHE A 5 -48.39 58.28 -49.33
CA PHE A 5 -47.12 58.69 -48.78
C PHE A 5 -47.16 58.66 -47.21
N ILE A 6 -48.31 59.08 -46.63
CA ILE A 6 -48.48 59.05 -45.16
C ILE A 6 -48.53 57.59 -44.66
N VAL A 7 -49.28 56.72 -45.31
CA VAL A 7 -49.36 55.29 -44.92
C VAL A 7 -48.01 54.59 -45.12
N SER A 8 -47.31 54.84 -46.24
CA SER A 8 -45.99 54.30 -46.49
C SER A 8 -44.94 54.75 -45.47
N GLY A 9 -44.97 56.06 -45.11
CA GLY A 9 -44.12 56.61 -44.04
C GLY A 9 -44.38 55.99 -42.68
N LEU A 10 -45.66 55.75 -42.36
CA LEU A 10 -46.06 55.12 -41.08
C LEU A 10 -45.61 53.66 -41.01
N ILE A 11 -45.70 52.91 -42.12
CA ILE A 11 -45.20 51.54 -42.22
C ILE A 11 -43.67 51.48 -42.06
N LEU A 12 -42.96 52.38 -42.70
CA LEU A 12 -41.51 52.49 -42.55
C LEU A 12 -41.12 52.85 -41.13
N LEU A 13 -41.81 53.79 -40.49
CA LEU A 13 -41.55 54.17 -39.10
C LEU A 13 -41.86 53.04 -38.11
N MET A 14 -42.92 52.27 -38.35
CA MET A 14 -43.25 51.09 -37.56
C MET A 14 -42.17 50.01 -37.73
N ASN A 15 -41.72 49.78 -38.93
CA ASN A 15 -40.69 48.77 -39.20
C ASN A 15 -39.34 49.15 -38.62
N TYR A 16 -39.02 50.44 -38.59
CA TYR A 16 -37.80 50.95 -37.97
C TYR A 16 -37.81 50.87 -36.44
N ASN A 17 -38.97 51.12 -35.83
CA ASN A 17 -39.09 51.16 -34.39
C ASN A 17 -39.35 49.79 -33.74
N HIS A 18 -39.69 48.76 -34.55
CA HIS A 18 -39.89 47.39 -34.05
C HIS A 18 -38.92 46.43 -34.78
N PRO A 19 -37.61 46.47 -34.42
CA PRO A 19 -36.67 45.51 -34.95
C PRO A 19 -37.07 44.10 -34.55
N TYR A 20 -37.39 43.26 -35.50
CA TYR A 20 -37.69 41.84 -35.26
C TYR A 20 -36.55 40.96 -35.81
N THR A 21 -36.22 39.90 -35.08
CA THR A 21 -35.28 38.91 -35.52
C THR A 21 -35.95 37.56 -35.73
N PHE A 22 -35.73 36.96 -36.90
CA PHE A 22 -36.23 35.60 -37.20
C PHE A 22 -35.31 34.49 -36.66
N LYS A 23 -34.13 34.82 -36.13
CA LYS A 23 -33.13 33.87 -35.69
C LYS A 23 -32.64 34.23 -34.29
N ALA A 24 -33.52 34.23 -33.29
CA ALA A 24 -33.09 34.28 -31.94
C ALA A 24 -32.68 32.85 -31.49
N GLN A 25 -31.39 32.62 -31.31
CA GLN A 25 -30.89 31.35 -30.76
C GLN A 25 -30.38 31.61 -29.35
N LYS A 26 -30.93 30.87 -28.38
CA LYS A 26 -30.40 30.82 -27.00
C LYS A 26 -29.19 29.86 -27.01
N ALA A 27 -27.98 30.39 -26.93
CA ALA A 27 -26.79 29.57 -26.75
C ALA A 27 -26.79 29.03 -25.33
N VAL A 28 -26.98 27.73 -25.17
CA VAL A 28 -26.85 27.02 -23.90
C VAL A 28 -25.54 26.24 -23.93
N ILE A 29 -24.64 26.56 -23.04
CA ILE A 29 -23.39 25.81 -22.87
C ILE A 29 -23.74 24.59 -22.00
N SER A 30 -23.69 23.40 -22.58
CA SER A 30 -23.91 22.13 -21.92
C SER A 30 -22.56 21.46 -21.66
N ILE A 31 -22.26 21.13 -20.43
CA ILE A 31 -21.07 20.38 -20.02
C ILE A 31 -21.49 18.94 -19.74
N PRO A 32 -21.08 17.94 -20.56
CA PRO A 32 -21.40 16.56 -20.29
C PRO A 32 -20.60 16.07 -19.07
N VAL A 33 -21.31 15.53 -18.07
CA VAL A 33 -20.70 14.91 -16.87
C VAL A 33 -20.66 13.42 -17.09
N VAL A 34 -19.44 12.88 -17.28
CA VAL A 34 -19.20 11.44 -17.50
C VAL A 34 -18.49 10.87 -16.28
N PRO A 35 -18.95 9.73 -15.71
CA PRO A 35 -18.25 9.09 -14.61
C PRO A 35 -16.90 8.52 -15.10
N GLN A 36 -15.88 8.60 -14.25
CA GLN A 36 -14.55 8.06 -14.56
C GLN A 36 -14.47 6.54 -14.37
N VAL A 37 -15.45 5.95 -13.66
CA VAL A 37 -15.53 4.52 -13.39
C VAL A 37 -16.87 3.94 -13.87
N THR A 38 -16.89 2.67 -14.23
CA THR A 38 -18.07 1.99 -14.75
C THR A 38 -18.90 1.38 -13.62
N GLY A 39 -20.19 1.62 -13.58
CA GLY A 39 -21.08 1.06 -12.56
C GLY A 39 -22.55 1.29 -12.84
N VAL A 40 -23.40 0.65 -12.06
CA VAL A 40 -24.85 0.87 -12.09
C VAL A 40 -25.15 2.11 -11.23
N VAL A 41 -25.98 3.01 -11.72
CA VAL A 41 -26.45 4.16 -10.96
C VAL A 41 -27.46 3.70 -9.92
N ILE A 42 -27.20 3.97 -8.64
CA ILE A 42 -28.07 3.58 -7.53
C ILE A 42 -28.86 4.77 -6.97
N GLU A 43 -28.33 5.97 -7.12
CA GLU A 43 -28.95 7.19 -6.60
C GLU A 43 -28.71 8.34 -7.57
N VAL A 44 -29.76 9.11 -7.85
CA VAL A 44 -29.69 10.36 -8.65
C VAL A 44 -30.31 11.48 -7.85
N THR A 45 -29.65 12.63 -7.80
CA THR A 45 -30.17 13.82 -7.14
C THR A 45 -31.34 14.40 -7.94
N ASP A 46 -32.55 14.40 -7.39
CA ASP A 46 -33.77 14.90 -8.08
C ASP A 46 -33.91 16.44 -7.93
N LYS A 47 -32.90 17.17 -8.36
CA LYS A 47 -32.87 18.62 -8.41
C LYS A 47 -33.04 19.10 -9.86
N LYS A 48 -34.29 19.19 -10.31
CA LYS A 48 -34.63 19.70 -11.65
C LYS A 48 -34.70 21.23 -11.65
N ASN A 49 -34.04 21.88 -12.58
CA ASN A 49 -34.08 23.35 -12.77
C ASN A 49 -33.69 24.17 -11.50
N THR A 50 -32.81 23.63 -10.65
CA THR A 50 -32.24 24.32 -9.50
C THR A 50 -30.74 24.53 -9.70
N LEU A 51 -30.22 25.60 -9.11
CA LEU A 51 -28.79 25.87 -9.13
C LEU A 51 -28.04 24.82 -8.35
N ILE A 52 -27.14 24.11 -9.04
CA ILE A 52 -26.23 23.13 -8.46
C ILE A 52 -24.86 23.80 -8.32
N LYS A 53 -24.25 23.68 -7.14
CA LYS A 53 -22.93 24.23 -6.86
C LYS A 53 -21.83 23.22 -7.25
N LYS A 54 -20.67 23.73 -7.63
CA LYS A 54 -19.47 22.91 -7.84
C LYS A 54 -19.20 22.01 -6.65
N GLY A 55 -18.93 20.71 -6.91
CA GLY A 55 -18.68 19.69 -5.87
C GLY A 55 -19.94 19.05 -5.29
N GLU A 56 -21.13 19.51 -5.62
CA GLU A 56 -22.39 18.90 -5.21
C GLU A 56 -22.59 17.55 -5.89
N VAL A 57 -23.10 16.54 -5.17
CA VAL A 57 -23.31 15.19 -5.70
C VAL A 57 -24.46 15.19 -6.71
N LEU A 58 -24.18 14.72 -7.90
CA LEU A 58 -25.17 14.57 -8.98
C LEU A 58 -25.80 13.18 -8.98
N PHE A 59 -25.00 12.15 -8.90
CA PHE A 59 -25.44 10.76 -8.80
C PHE A 59 -24.37 9.89 -8.18
N ARG A 60 -24.77 8.69 -7.72
CA ARG A 60 -23.89 7.68 -7.15
C ARG A 60 -23.98 6.38 -7.94
N LEU A 61 -22.82 5.79 -8.18
CA LEU A 61 -22.70 4.44 -8.73
C LEU A 61 -22.63 3.43 -7.60
N ASP A 62 -22.96 2.17 -7.87
CA ASP A 62 -22.80 1.08 -6.93
C ASP A 62 -21.32 0.91 -6.53
N PRO A 63 -20.97 1.17 -5.25
CA PRO A 63 -19.59 1.13 -4.77
C PRO A 63 -19.13 -0.29 -4.40
N THR A 64 -20.02 -1.29 -4.37
CA THR A 64 -19.80 -2.61 -3.74
C THR A 64 -18.53 -3.29 -4.26
N ARG A 65 -18.33 -3.33 -5.57
CA ARG A 65 -17.16 -3.96 -6.18
C ARG A 65 -15.86 -3.19 -5.90
N TYR A 66 -15.94 -1.87 -5.80
CA TYR A 66 -14.79 -1.01 -5.51
C TYR A 66 -14.39 -1.11 -4.04
N GLN A 67 -15.38 -1.14 -3.14
CA GLN A 67 -15.17 -1.37 -1.71
C GLN A 67 -14.52 -2.74 -1.47
N ALA A 68 -15.07 -3.80 -2.07
CA ALA A 68 -14.50 -5.15 -1.97
C ALA A 68 -13.03 -5.21 -2.47
N ARG A 69 -12.69 -4.43 -3.51
CA ARG A 69 -11.29 -4.33 -3.99
C ARG A 69 -10.38 -3.66 -2.96
N VAL A 70 -10.84 -2.58 -2.33
CA VAL A 70 -10.13 -1.87 -1.26
C VAL A 70 -9.89 -2.81 -0.07
N ASP A 71 -10.94 -3.51 0.39
CA ASP A 71 -10.88 -4.41 1.54
C ASP A 71 -9.92 -5.58 1.28
N ARG A 72 -9.96 -6.16 0.07
CA ARG A 72 -9.02 -7.21 -0.33
C ARG A 72 -7.56 -6.72 -0.28
N LEU A 73 -7.27 -5.56 -0.87
CA LEU A 73 -5.91 -5.02 -0.88
C LEU A 73 -5.42 -4.68 0.53
N MET A 74 -6.30 -4.22 1.42
CA MET A 74 -5.96 -4.02 2.83
C MET A 74 -5.59 -5.35 3.51
N ALA A 75 -6.36 -6.42 3.27
CA ALA A 75 -6.06 -7.74 3.82
C ALA A 75 -4.74 -8.31 3.28
N ASP A 76 -4.46 -8.12 1.99
CA ASP A 76 -3.21 -8.56 1.36
C ASP A 76 -1.99 -7.85 1.99
N ILE A 77 -2.08 -6.53 2.25
CA ILE A 77 -1.03 -5.75 2.93
C ILE A 77 -0.81 -6.28 4.35
N VAL A 78 -1.87 -6.47 5.13
CA VAL A 78 -1.78 -7.00 6.50
C VAL A 78 -1.13 -8.37 6.51
N THR A 79 -1.47 -9.24 5.55
CA THR A 79 -0.87 -10.58 5.42
C THR A 79 0.63 -10.50 5.14
N ALA A 80 1.05 -9.62 4.22
CA ALA A 80 2.47 -9.41 3.91
C ALA A 80 3.24 -8.87 5.13
N GLU A 81 2.68 -7.89 5.86
CA GLU A 81 3.30 -7.34 7.08
C GLU A 81 3.38 -8.37 8.22
N HIS A 82 2.40 -9.29 8.33
CA HIS A 82 2.46 -10.37 9.31
C HIS A 82 3.57 -11.37 9.00
N LYS A 83 3.73 -11.75 7.72
CA LYS A 83 4.79 -12.65 7.29
C LYS A 83 6.18 -12.08 7.58
N GLN A 84 6.39 -10.80 7.32
CA GLN A 84 7.65 -10.13 7.63
C GLN A 84 7.95 -10.14 9.15
N ARG A 85 6.94 -9.87 9.99
CA ARG A 85 7.09 -9.93 11.45
C ARG A 85 7.38 -11.33 11.96
N ALA A 86 6.76 -12.37 11.38
CA ALA A 86 7.00 -13.75 11.76
C ALA A 86 8.46 -14.17 11.49
N LEU A 87 9.02 -13.81 10.35
CA LEU A 87 10.43 -14.06 10.03
C LEU A 87 11.40 -13.28 10.94
N GLY A 88 11.03 -12.05 11.32
CA GLY A 88 11.80 -11.28 12.32
C GLY A 88 11.85 -12.01 13.67
N ALA A 89 10.73 -12.54 14.16
CA ALA A 89 10.66 -13.30 15.41
C ALA A 89 11.47 -14.62 15.32
N GLU A 90 11.43 -15.30 14.19
CA GLU A 90 12.23 -16.51 13.94
C GLU A 90 13.75 -16.20 13.96
N LEU A 91 14.15 -15.06 13.40
CA LEU A 91 15.54 -14.60 13.46
C LEU A 91 16.00 -14.33 14.90
N ASP A 92 15.16 -13.70 15.72
CA ASP A 92 15.44 -13.42 17.13
C ASP A 92 15.59 -14.73 17.91
N GLU A 93 14.76 -15.74 17.64
CA GLU A 93 14.85 -17.09 18.23
C GLU A 93 16.18 -17.75 17.84
N MET A 94 16.56 -17.74 16.57
CA MET A 94 17.83 -18.32 16.12
C MET A 94 19.05 -17.58 16.68
N ALA A 95 18.96 -16.27 16.89
CA ALA A 95 19.98 -15.48 17.56
C ALA A 95 20.16 -15.91 19.03
N ALA A 96 19.05 -16.13 19.75
CA ALA A 96 19.07 -16.64 21.11
C ALA A 96 19.68 -18.04 21.20
N ASN A 97 19.32 -18.95 20.29
CA ASN A 97 19.88 -20.31 20.19
C ASN A 97 21.41 -20.28 19.92
N THR A 98 21.85 -19.39 19.01
CA THR A 98 23.27 -19.19 18.74
C THR A 98 24.01 -18.67 19.99
N GLN A 99 23.40 -17.76 20.73
CA GLN A 99 23.98 -17.24 21.98
C GLN A 99 24.10 -18.33 23.07
N GLN A 100 23.08 -19.18 23.19
CA GLN A 100 23.11 -20.33 24.11
C GLN A 100 24.22 -21.34 23.71
N ALA A 101 24.35 -21.64 22.43
CA ALA A 101 25.42 -22.52 21.93
C ALA A 101 26.80 -21.92 22.22
N LYS A 102 27.01 -20.62 22.05
CA LYS A 102 28.25 -19.92 22.43
C LYS A 102 28.56 -20.02 23.91
N ALA A 103 27.56 -19.78 24.77
CA ALA A 103 27.75 -19.93 26.21
C ALA A 103 28.16 -21.34 26.64
N THR A 104 27.54 -22.35 26.00
CA THR A 104 27.90 -23.76 26.22
C THR A 104 29.31 -24.08 25.74
N ARG A 105 29.69 -23.64 24.54
CA ARG A 105 31.07 -23.77 24.03
C ARG A 105 32.09 -23.12 24.97
N ASP A 106 31.81 -21.91 25.47
CA ASP A 106 32.70 -21.19 26.37
C ASP A 106 32.91 -21.93 27.70
N LYS A 107 31.89 -22.63 28.21
CA LYS A 107 31.99 -23.52 29.37
C LYS A 107 33.00 -24.64 29.10
N PHE A 108 32.84 -25.36 27.99
CA PHE A 108 33.75 -26.44 27.61
C PHE A 108 35.14 -25.94 27.22
N ALA A 109 35.25 -24.76 26.63
CA ALA A 109 36.53 -24.11 26.35
C ALA A 109 37.33 -23.86 27.63
N LYS A 110 36.69 -23.31 28.67
CA LYS A 110 37.32 -23.08 29.98
C LYS A 110 37.72 -24.40 30.64
N GLU A 111 36.94 -25.44 30.53
CA GLU A 111 37.25 -26.77 30.99
C GLU A 111 38.49 -27.34 30.31
N TYR A 112 38.48 -27.40 28.99
CA TYR A 112 39.64 -27.83 28.19
C TYR A 112 40.92 -27.04 28.52
N GLN A 113 40.83 -25.69 28.62
CA GLN A 113 41.94 -24.85 29.00
C GLN A 113 42.48 -25.16 30.40
N ARG A 114 41.63 -25.53 31.37
CA ARG A 114 42.04 -25.98 32.70
C ARG A 114 42.84 -27.29 32.63
N TYR A 115 42.36 -28.27 31.87
CA TYR A 115 43.06 -29.55 31.65
C TYR A 115 44.38 -29.34 30.89
N ALA A 116 44.40 -28.56 29.82
CA ALA A 116 45.58 -28.24 29.05
C ALA A 116 46.69 -27.53 29.88
N ARG A 117 46.30 -26.60 30.77
CA ARG A 117 47.25 -25.97 31.68
C ARG A 117 47.77 -26.92 32.75
N GLY A 118 46.93 -27.81 33.26
CA GLY A 118 47.31 -28.82 34.28
C GLY A 118 48.30 -29.84 33.71
N SER A 119 48.19 -30.18 32.44
CA SER A 119 49.11 -31.11 31.76
C SER A 119 50.54 -30.57 31.61
N GLN A 120 50.73 -29.23 31.63
CA GLN A 120 52.03 -28.57 31.55
C GLN A 120 52.71 -28.43 32.94
N ALA A 121 52.05 -28.83 34.03
CA ALA A 121 52.61 -28.74 35.40
C ALA A 121 53.63 -29.85 35.62
N LYS A 122 54.58 -29.65 36.54
CA LYS A 122 55.61 -30.64 36.92
C LYS A 122 55.05 -32.00 37.32
N VAL A 123 53.83 -32.03 37.88
CA VAL A 123 53.02 -33.21 38.17
C VAL A 123 51.70 -33.01 37.47
N ASN A 124 51.45 -33.77 36.41
CA ASN A 124 50.16 -33.72 35.69
C ASN A 124 49.10 -34.44 36.53
N PRO A 125 48.08 -33.71 37.06
CA PRO A 125 46.99 -34.31 37.83
C PRO A 125 45.91 -34.97 36.97
N PHE A 126 45.98 -34.86 35.63
CA PHE A 126 44.99 -35.33 34.68
C PHE A 126 45.56 -36.43 33.77
N SER A 127 44.77 -37.44 33.44
CA SER A 127 45.17 -38.46 32.46
C SER A 127 45.08 -37.86 31.03
N GLU A 128 45.89 -38.42 30.11
CA GLU A 128 45.83 -38.04 28.67
C GLU A 128 44.41 -38.21 28.12
N ARG A 129 43.73 -39.28 28.56
CA ARG A 129 42.35 -39.55 28.17
C ARG A 129 41.40 -38.41 28.61
N ASP A 130 41.53 -37.86 29.82
CA ASP A 130 40.67 -36.75 30.31
C ASP A 130 40.90 -35.51 29.48
N ILE A 131 42.14 -35.21 29.10
CA ILE A 131 42.51 -34.10 28.23
C ILE A 131 41.88 -34.23 26.85
N ASP A 132 41.97 -35.44 26.26
CA ASP A 132 41.38 -35.74 24.96
C ASP A 132 39.84 -35.64 24.98
N VAL A 133 39.20 -36.17 26.01
CA VAL A 133 37.76 -36.05 26.15
C VAL A 133 37.32 -34.59 26.28
N ALA A 134 38.03 -33.78 27.09
CA ALA A 134 37.72 -32.35 27.22
C ALA A 134 37.91 -31.62 25.90
N ARG A 135 38.95 -31.94 25.12
CA ARG A 135 39.18 -31.41 23.79
C ARG A 135 38.06 -31.77 22.82
N GLN A 136 37.65 -33.03 22.76
CA GLN A 136 36.57 -33.49 21.88
C GLN A 136 35.24 -32.84 22.23
N ASN A 137 34.94 -32.69 23.52
CA ASN A 137 33.74 -31.96 23.98
C ASN A 137 33.75 -30.48 23.53
N TYR A 138 34.90 -29.81 23.66
CA TYR A 138 35.06 -28.44 23.17
C TYR A 138 34.84 -28.36 21.66
N LEU A 139 35.48 -29.22 20.86
CA LEU A 139 35.34 -29.24 19.39
C LEU A 139 33.90 -29.55 18.95
N ALA A 140 33.21 -30.44 19.67
CA ALA A 140 31.81 -30.76 19.38
C ALA A 140 30.90 -29.52 19.61
N GLN A 141 31.15 -28.76 20.70
CA GLN A 141 30.38 -27.53 20.97
C GLN A 141 30.76 -26.40 20.00
N GLU A 142 32.01 -26.33 19.57
CA GLU A 142 32.41 -25.39 18.52
C GLU A 142 31.72 -25.67 17.19
N ALA A 143 31.57 -26.93 16.80
CA ALA A 143 30.77 -27.35 15.64
C ALA A 143 29.29 -26.99 15.80
N SER A 144 28.72 -27.16 17.00
CA SER A 144 27.33 -26.75 17.31
C SER A 144 27.12 -25.26 17.14
N VAL A 145 28.05 -24.41 17.62
CA VAL A 145 27.98 -22.93 17.41
C VAL A 145 28.01 -22.61 15.92
N LYS A 146 28.86 -23.28 15.17
CA LYS A 146 29.00 -23.06 13.73
C LYS A 146 27.71 -23.44 12.98
N SER A 147 27.05 -24.54 13.39
CA SER A 147 25.74 -24.94 12.84
C SER A 147 24.66 -23.89 13.14
N SER A 148 24.48 -23.53 14.42
CA SER A 148 23.48 -22.52 14.80
C SER A 148 23.74 -21.16 14.15
N ALA A 149 25.00 -20.76 14.01
CA ALA A 149 25.34 -19.52 13.31
C ALA A 149 25.04 -19.59 11.81
N ALA A 150 25.18 -20.77 11.18
CA ALA A 150 24.83 -20.98 9.77
C ALA A 150 23.31 -20.93 9.57
N GLU A 151 22.52 -21.54 10.47
CA GLU A 151 21.06 -21.46 10.48
C GLU A 151 20.58 -20.02 10.66
N GLN A 152 21.11 -19.29 11.64
CA GLN A 152 20.82 -17.86 11.84
C GLN A 152 21.10 -17.05 10.58
N LYS A 153 22.27 -17.30 9.93
CA LYS A 153 22.63 -16.60 8.69
C LYS A 153 21.70 -16.94 7.54
N GLN A 154 21.21 -18.17 7.47
CA GLN A 154 20.24 -18.59 6.45
C GLN A 154 18.93 -17.80 6.61
N ILE A 155 18.37 -17.74 7.82
CA ILE A 155 17.15 -16.97 8.11
C ILE A 155 17.37 -15.47 7.85
N GLN A 156 18.53 -14.93 8.25
CA GLN A 156 18.88 -13.53 7.95
C GLN A 156 18.90 -13.29 6.43
N SER A 157 19.48 -14.16 5.63
CA SER A 157 19.51 -14.02 4.17
C SER A 157 18.12 -14.13 3.53
N GLN A 158 17.23 -14.96 4.10
CA GLN A 158 15.85 -15.05 3.69
C GLN A 158 15.10 -13.75 4.03
N LEU A 159 15.29 -13.20 5.23
CA LEU A 159 14.71 -11.94 5.65
C LEU A 159 15.21 -10.79 4.75
N ASP A 160 16.50 -10.70 4.48
CA ASP A 160 17.08 -9.67 3.61
C ASP A 160 16.53 -9.74 2.19
N SER A 161 16.39 -10.93 1.62
CA SER A 161 15.78 -11.13 0.30
C SER A 161 14.31 -10.78 0.27
N LEU A 162 13.56 -11.09 1.34
CA LEU A 162 12.16 -10.73 1.49
C LEU A 162 12.01 -9.23 1.73
N VAL A 163 12.83 -8.61 2.58
CA VAL A 163 12.79 -7.16 2.82
C VAL A 163 13.00 -6.38 1.54
N LEU A 164 13.95 -6.78 0.68
CA LEU A 164 14.14 -6.16 -0.63
C LEU A 164 12.98 -6.44 -1.59
N GLY A 165 12.46 -7.67 -1.60
CA GLY A 165 11.32 -8.08 -2.44
C GLY A 165 9.96 -7.60 -1.88
N GLU A 166 9.72 -7.69 -0.57
CA GLU A 166 8.47 -7.28 0.07
C GLU A 166 8.34 -5.79 0.26
N HIS A 167 9.42 -5.03 0.45
CA HIS A 167 9.33 -3.56 0.35
C HIS A 167 8.80 -3.14 -1.02
N SER A 168 9.23 -3.80 -2.09
CA SER A 168 8.68 -3.55 -3.43
C SER A 168 7.24 -4.08 -3.56
N GLN A 169 6.92 -5.24 -2.98
CA GLN A 169 5.59 -5.83 -2.99
C GLN A 169 4.60 -5.04 -2.14
N ILE A 170 4.94 -4.69 -0.90
CA ILE A 170 4.11 -3.85 -0.03
C ILE A 170 3.94 -2.45 -0.63
N ALA A 171 4.98 -1.88 -1.21
CA ALA A 171 4.89 -0.60 -1.92
C ALA A 171 3.94 -0.69 -3.13
N SER A 172 4.03 -1.77 -3.91
CA SER A 172 3.11 -2.04 -5.02
C SER A 172 1.67 -2.23 -4.55
N LEU A 173 1.43 -3.00 -3.48
CA LEU A 173 0.10 -3.16 -2.90
C LEU A 173 -0.47 -1.84 -2.36
N LYS A 174 0.36 -1.00 -1.73
CA LYS A 174 -0.04 0.33 -1.27
C LYS A 174 -0.38 1.27 -2.44
N ALA A 175 0.35 1.21 -3.54
CA ALA A 175 0.03 1.95 -4.76
C ALA A 175 -1.30 1.49 -5.36
N GLN A 176 -1.52 0.17 -5.46
CA GLN A 176 -2.79 -0.39 -5.92
C GLN A 176 -3.96 -0.03 -4.99
N LEU A 177 -3.72 0.01 -3.67
CA LEU A 177 -4.72 0.44 -2.71
C LEU A 177 -5.09 1.91 -2.90
N ALA A 178 -4.12 2.77 -3.17
CA ALA A 178 -4.37 4.19 -3.46
C ALA A 178 -5.22 4.35 -4.72
N GLU A 179 -4.92 3.60 -5.80
CA GLU A 179 -5.72 3.56 -7.03
C GLU A 179 -7.14 3.04 -6.76
N ALA A 180 -7.28 1.94 -5.99
CA ALA A 180 -8.59 1.38 -5.65
C ALA A 180 -9.44 2.36 -4.82
N LYS A 181 -8.84 3.09 -3.88
CA LYS A 181 -9.51 4.15 -3.11
C LYS A 181 -9.94 5.31 -3.99
N TYR A 182 -9.08 5.74 -4.92
CA TYR A 182 -9.44 6.76 -5.90
C TYR A 182 -10.64 6.31 -6.75
N ASN A 183 -10.61 5.08 -7.28
CA ASN A 183 -11.71 4.53 -8.06
C ASN A 183 -13.02 4.41 -7.25
N LEU A 184 -12.93 4.09 -5.95
CA LEU A 184 -14.07 4.09 -5.04
C LEU A 184 -14.63 5.50 -4.85
N GLU A 185 -13.79 6.51 -4.71
CA GLU A 185 -14.21 7.90 -4.61
C GLU A 185 -14.91 8.38 -5.89
N GLN A 186 -14.44 7.93 -7.07
CA GLN A 186 -15.05 8.27 -8.36
C GLN A 186 -16.44 7.63 -8.58
N THR A 187 -16.90 6.73 -7.70
CA THR A 187 -18.30 6.26 -7.71
C THR A 187 -19.29 7.35 -7.32
N ILE A 188 -18.82 8.42 -6.68
CA ILE A 188 -19.63 9.60 -6.31
C ILE A 188 -19.35 10.70 -7.33
N VAL A 189 -20.24 10.86 -8.28
CA VAL A 189 -20.10 11.87 -9.34
C VAL A 189 -20.58 13.22 -8.87
N ARG A 190 -19.70 14.22 -8.96
CA ARG A 190 -19.94 15.58 -8.48
C ARG A 190 -19.95 16.57 -9.63
N ALA A 191 -20.62 17.70 -9.44
CA ALA A 191 -20.66 18.80 -10.39
C ALA A 191 -19.26 19.44 -10.56
N PRO A 192 -18.72 19.56 -11.81
CA PRO A 192 -17.44 20.17 -12.07
C PRO A 192 -17.46 21.71 -11.95
N SER A 193 -18.61 22.33 -12.13
CA SER A 193 -18.83 23.76 -12.06
C SER A 193 -20.26 24.06 -11.57
N ASP A 194 -20.52 25.32 -11.22
CA ASP A 194 -21.88 25.79 -10.95
C ASP A 194 -22.71 25.75 -12.24
N GLY A 195 -23.99 25.35 -12.12
CA GLY A 195 -24.90 25.21 -13.25
C GLY A 195 -26.33 24.89 -12.86
N TYR A 196 -27.21 24.71 -13.88
CA TYR A 196 -28.62 24.31 -13.70
C TYR A 196 -28.85 22.95 -14.34
#